data_e6a6d118b5b704a5c74ba83cfe359ba7
#
_entry.id   e6a6d118b5b704a5c74ba83cfe359ba7
#
_cell.length_a   1.000
_cell.length_b   1.000
_cell.length_c   1.000
_cell.angle_alpha   90.00
_cell.angle_beta   90.00
_cell.angle_gamma   90.00
#
_symmetry.space_group_name_H-M   'P 1'
#
loop_
_entity.id
_entity.type
_entity.pdbx_description
1 polymer ?
#
loop_
_entity_poly.entity_id
_entity_poly.type
_entity_poly.pdbx_seq_one_letter_code
_entity_poly.pdbx_strand_id
1 'polypeptide(L)'
;MALSERVTRLKSSLIREILAAAQRPEVMSFAGGLPAESMLPKVGWTDMPTSMGQYGMSEGEPELREAIAREAQALGVPCDASQVLIVSGSQQTLDLAAKLFIDPGTKVLLEAPTYLAALQPFQLFGADCIAVPQEADGPQLDALREQLQQKPAFGYLIPTFQNPSAVRYSEAKRDAVAALFDEYGVTLIEDEPYRELVFDGGSATPIVSRLRTASWIYTGTVSKTLLPGLRVGFLIATPDLFPLLLRLKQAADLHTNRIGQWQALQWLGSEQYRAHLAELRDFYRVRRDAMQAALIEHFGELADWQIPQGGLFFWLKLKQPLDTRTLLQPALAQDVAFMPGEPFFVDPD
;
A
#
# COMPACT_ATOMS: atom_id res chain seq x y z
N MET A 1 36.21 -0.34 -1.65
CA MET A 1 35.16 -0.13 -2.67
C MET A 1 34.44 1.16 -2.32
N ALA A 2 34.34 2.11 -3.24
CA ALA A 2 33.58 3.34 -3.01
C ALA A 2 32.10 3.07 -3.30
N LEU A 3 31.29 2.99 -2.26
CA LEU A 3 29.83 2.83 -2.37
C LEU A 3 29.13 4.19 -2.25
N SER A 4 27.94 4.30 -2.81
CA SER A 4 27.08 5.46 -2.61
C SER A 4 26.70 5.57 -1.13
N GLU A 5 26.78 6.79 -0.58
CA GLU A 5 26.43 7.07 0.82
C GLU A 5 25.00 6.61 1.18
N ARG A 6 24.07 6.73 0.21
CA ARG A 6 22.67 6.31 0.42
C ARG A 6 22.51 4.82 0.72
N VAL A 7 23.39 3.95 0.22
CA VAL A 7 23.32 2.49 0.45
C VAL A 7 23.62 2.16 1.92
N THR A 8 24.42 2.98 2.61
CA THR A 8 24.73 2.77 4.03
C THR A 8 23.53 3.01 4.96
N ARG A 9 22.48 3.68 4.46
CA ARG A 9 21.23 3.94 5.20
C ARG A 9 20.27 2.76 5.15
N LEU A 10 20.46 1.79 4.21
CA LEU A 10 19.61 0.60 4.14
C LEU A 10 19.97 -0.35 5.27
N LYS A 11 18.99 -0.65 6.11
CA LYS A 11 19.05 -1.74 7.09
C LYS A 11 18.58 -3.05 6.43
N SER A 12 19.03 -4.20 6.96
CA SER A 12 18.49 -5.50 6.52
C SER A 12 16.97 -5.52 6.72
N SER A 13 16.26 -6.07 5.73
CA SER A 13 14.80 -6.12 5.81
C SER A 13 14.36 -7.26 6.72
N LEU A 14 13.88 -6.93 7.91
CA LEU A 14 13.25 -7.90 8.83
C LEU A 14 12.10 -8.65 8.15
N ILE A 15 11.33 -7.97 7.29
CA ILE A 15 10.29 -8.61 6.47
C ILE A 15 10.86 -9.77 5.67
N ARG A 16 12.01 -9.57 5.02
CA ARG A 16 12.61 -10.60 4.17
C ARG A 16 13.02 -11.82 4.99
N GLU A 17 13.56 -11.61 6.18
CA GLU A 17 13.97 -12.69 7.09
C GLU A 17 12.75 -13.49 7.57
N ILE A 18 11.69 -12.80 7.97
CA ILE A 18 10.43 -13.41 8.41
C ILE A 18 9.75 -14.14 7.26
N LEU A 19 9.67 -13.52 6.07
CA LEU A 19 9.06 -14.15 4.90
C LEU A 19 9.86 -15.38 4.43
N ALA A 20 11.19 -15.37 4.55
CA ALA A 20 12.00 -16.53 4.24
C ALA A 20 11.74 -17.68 5.25
N ALA A 21 11.60 -17.38 6.53
CA ALA A 21 11.20 -18.37 7.53
C ALA A 21 9.77 -18.90 7.30
N ALA A 22 8.85 -18.01 6.92
CA ALA A 22 7.45 -18.33 6.64
C ALA A 22 7.22 -19.16 5.35
N GLN A 23 8.26 -19.29 4.50
CA GLN A 23 8.19 -20.17 3.32
C GLN A 23 8.40 -21.65 3.64
N ARG A 24 8.84 -21.98 4.84
CA ARG A 24 8.99 -23.39 5.25
C ARG A 24 7.61 -24.03 5.38
N PRO A 25 7.39 -25.24 4.78
CA PRO A 25 6.06 -25.86 4.72
C PRO A 25 5.43 -26.16 6.09
N GLU A 26 6.26 -26.36 7.11
CA GLU A 26 5.83 -26.63 8.48
C GLU A 26 5.40 -25.36 9.24
N VAL A 27 5.74 -24.18 8.77
CA VAL A 27 5.47 -22.92 9.47
C VAL A 27 4.07 -22.38 9.15
N MET A 28 3.25 -22.22 10.18
CA MET A 28 1.99 -21.49 10.09
C MET A 28 2.27 -19.98 10.10
N SER A 29 2.13 -19.34 8.95
CA SER A 29 2.47 -17.92 8.79
C SER A 29 1.26 -17.00 8.98
N PHE A 30 1.35 -16.13 9.98
CA PHE A 30 0.52 -14.93 10.16
C PHE A 30 1.28 -13.66 9.75
N ALA A 31 2.46 -13.81 9.14
CA ALA A 31 3.32 -12.71 8.72
C ALA A 31 3.09 -12.35 7.24
N GLY A 32 3.02 -11.04 6.96
CA GLY A 32 2.97 -10.48 5.61
C GLY A 32 1.62 -10.63 4.91
N GLY A 33 1.08 -9.57 4.36
CA GLY A 33 -0.20 -9.55 3.62
C GLY A 33 -0.10 -10.18 2.22
N LEU A 34 0.32 -11.46 2.12
CA LEU A 34 0.34 -12.19 0.86
C LEU A 34 -1.06 -12.71 0.52
N PRO A 35 -1.51 -12.59 -0.75
CA PRO A 35 -2.73 -13.25 -1.19
C PRO A 35 -2.64 -14.76 -1.02
N ALA A 36 -3.77 -15.38 -0.64
CA ALA A 36 -3.85 -16.82 -0.51
C ALA A 36 -3.65 -17.50 -1.87
N GLU A 37 -2.70 -18.43 -1.97
CA GLU A 37 -2.35 -19.11 -3.23
C GLU A 37 -3.55 -19.83 -3.85
N SER A 38 -4.43 -20.43 -3.00
CA SER A 38 -5.66 -21.11 -3.44
C SER A 38 -6.68 -20.17 -4.11
N MET A 39 -6.53 -18.86 -3.93
CA MET A 39 -7.40 -17.83 -4.51
C MET A 39 -6.75 -17.09 -5.68
N LEU A 40 -5.54 -17.45 -6.07
CA LEU A 40 -4.92 -16.88 -7.26
C LEU A 40 -5.65 -17.41 -8.51
N PRO A 41 -6.17 -16.53 -9.39
CA PRO A 41 -6.91 -16.96 -10.55
C PRO A 41 -5.99 -17.61 -11.59
N LYS A 42 -6.53 -18.59 -12.31
CA LYS A 42 -5.85 -19.15 -13.47
C LYS A 42 -5.98 -18.21 -14.65
N VAL A 43 -4.84 -17.71 -15.13
CA VAL A 43 -4.79 -16.81 -16.29
C VAL A 43 -4.38 -17.58 -17.55
N GLY A 44 -5.03 -17.28 -18.67
CA GLY A 44 -4.70 -17.84 -19.97
C GLY A 44 -3.63 -17.01 -20.68
N TRP A 45 -2.79 -17.66 -21.48
CA TRP A 45 -1.71 -17.02 -22.24
C TRP A 45 -1.88 -17.20 -23.77
N THR A 46 -2.89 -17.93 -24.21
CA THR A 46 -3.04 -18.43 -25.59
C THR A 46 -3.33 -17.32 -26.60
N ASP A 47 -4.05 -16.27 -26.22
CA ASP A 47 -4.51 -15.23 -27.12
C ASP A 47 -3.69 -13.93 -27.02
N MET A 48 -2.50 -14.02 -26.44
CA MET A 48 -1.62 -12.87 -26.30
C MET A 48 -1.09 -12.40 -27.66
N PRO A 49 -1.31 -11.12 -28.05
CA PRO A 49 -0.78 -10.59 -29.27
C PRO A 49 0.75 -10.62 -29.28
N THR A 50 1.37 -11.02 -30.40
CA THR A 50 2.83 -11.06 -30.55
C THR A 50 3.48 -9.68 -30.31
N SER A 51 2.74 -8.60 -30.57
CA SER A 51 3.18 -7.23 -30.31
C SER A 51 3.49 -6.95 -28.82
N MET A 52 2.94 -7.73 -27.88
CA MET A 52 3.25 -7.61 -26.45
C MET A 52 4.69 -8.03 -26.11
N GLY A 53 5.36 -8.74 -27.01
CA GLY A 53 6.77 -9.09 -26.90
C GLY A 53 7.76 -7.97 -27.28
N GLN A 54 7.28 -6.84 -27.82
CA GLN A 54 8.11 -5.68 -28.19
C GLN A 54 8.14 -4.65 -27.06
N TYR A 55 9.09 -3.69 -27.12
CA TYR A 55 9.06 -2.51 -26.25
C TYR A 55 7.76 -1.73 -26.38
N GLY A 56 7.31 -1.12 -25.26
CA GLY A 56 6.10 -0.32 -25.18
C GLY A 56 6.35 1.13 -24.78
N MET A 57 5.25 1.84 -24.57
CA MET A 57 5.27 3.21 -24.05
C MET A 57 5.66 3.21 -22.57
N SER A 58 6.38 4.23 -22.14
CA SER A 58 6.78 4.36 -20.73
C SER A 58 5.59 4.55 -19.79
N GLU A 59 4.56 5.21 -20.27
CA GLU A 59 3.29 5.41 -19.57
C GLU A 59 2.54 4.11 -19.32
N GLY A 60 2.72 3.11 -20.18
CA GLY A 60 1.99 1.85 -20.20
C GLY A 60 1.01 1.72 -21.34
N GLU A 61 0.36 0.56 -21.43
CA GLU A 61 -0.61 0.24 -22.50
C GLU A 61 -1.83 1.19 -22.44
N PRO A 62 -2.20 1.83 -23.56
CA PRO A 62 -3.26 2.84 -23.58
C PRO A 62 -4.59 2.32 -23.03
N GLU A 63 -5.02 1.13 -23.44
CA GLU A 63 -6.30 0.54 -23.04
C GLU A 63 -6.33 0.25 -21.52
N LEU A 64 -5.18 -0.15 -20.94
CA LEU A 64 -5.10 -0.36 -19.49
C LEU A 64 -5.16 0.96 -18.73
N ARG A 65 -4.49 2.00 -19.20
CA ARG A 65 -4.55 3.35 -18.63
C ARG A 65 -5.97 3.91 -18.68
N GLU A 66 -6.69 3.73 -19.80
CA GLU A 66 -8.09 4.12 -19.93
C GLU A 66 -9.01 3.34 -18.96
N ALA A 67 -8.78 2.03 -18.80
CA ALA A 67 -9.55 1.22 -17.85
C ALA A 67 -9.36 1.71 -16.42
N ILE A 68 -8.12 1.95 -16.01
CA ILE A 68 -7.78 2.46 -14.67
C ILE A 68 -8.37 3.88 -14.46
N ALA A 69 -8.27 4.75 -15.46
CA ALA A 69 -8.85 6.09 -15.36
C ALA A 69 -10.38 6.04 -15.17
N ARG A 70 -11.08 5.17 -15.91
CA ARG A 70 -12.53 4.99 -15.73
C ARG A 70 -12.90 4.49 -14.33
N GLU A 71 -12.14 3.53 -13.79
CA GLU A 71 -12.36 3.04 -12.42
C GLU A 71 -12.12 4.15 -11.38
N ALA A 72 -11.04 4.92 -11.53
CA ALA A 72 -10.74 6.04 -10.64
C ALA A 72 -11.79 7.15 -10.73
N GLN A 73 -12.26 7.51 -11.93
CA GLN A 73 -13.33 8.48 -12.14
C GLN A 73 -14.65 8.02 -11.49
N ALA A 74 -14.97 6.71 -11.55
CA ALA A 74 -16.14 6.16 -10.87
C ALA A 74 -16.07 6.31 -9.33
N LEU A 75 -14.86 6.46 -8.77
CA LEU A 75 -14.60 6.79 -7.37
C LEU A 75 -14.56 8.29 -7.09
N GLY A 76 -14.75 9.13 -8.12
CA GLY A 76 -14.70 10.59 -8.00
C GLY A 76 -13.32 11.21 -8.17
N VAL A 77 -12.28 10.45 -8.52
CA VAL A 77 -10.93 11.00 -8.74
C VAL A 77 -10.93 11.84 -10.02
N PRO A 78 -10.53 13.13 -9.98
CA PRO A 78 -10.54 14.00 -11.15
C PRO A 78 -9.30 13.73 -12.02
N CYS A 79 -9.39 12.77 -12.93
CA CYS A 79 -8.29 12.37 -13.80
C CYS A 79 -8.77 11.95 -15.18
N ASP A 80 -7.83 11.82 -16.11
CA ASP A 80 -8.00 11.08 -17.37
C ASP A 80 -6.81 10.15 -17.61
N ALA A 81 -6.86 9.38 -18.71
CA ALA A 81 -5.83 8.41 -19.04
C ALA A 81 -4.43 9.04 -19.24
N SER A 82 -4.33 10.33 -19.57
CA SER A 82 -3.03 11.01 -19.75
C SER A 82 -2.26 11.17 -18.44
N GLN A 83 -2.96 11.10 -17.31
CA GLN A 83 -2.41 11.20 -15.95
C GLN A 83 -2.11 9.84 -15.31
N VAL A 84 -2.39 8.73 -15.99
CA VAL A 84 -2.16 7.36 -15.49
C VAL A 84 -0.80 6.86 -15.96
N LEU A 85 0.02 6.39 -15.03
CA LEU A 85 1.31 5.74 -15.28
C LEU A 85 1.28 4.31 -14.73
N ILE A 86 1.56 3.33 -15.58
CA ILE A 86 1.67 1.94 -15.15
C ILE A 86 3.05 1.69 -14.56
N VAL A 87 3.07 1.11 -13.35
CA VAL A 87 4.29 0.87 -12.57
C VAL A 87 4.47 -0.61 -12.22
N SER A 88 5.68 -1.00 -11.87
CA SER A 88 6.03 -2.38 -11.49
C SER A 88 5.57 -2.72 -10.06
N GLY A 89 4.23 -2.70 -9.84
CA GLY A 89 3.58 -2.70 -8.54
C GLY A 89 3.65 -1.33 -7.87
N SER A 90 2.76 -1.07 -6.89
CA SER A 90 2.71 0.22 -6.18
C SER A 90 4.01 0.56 -5.43
N GLN A 91 4.85 -0.43 -5.12
CA GLN A 91 6.18 -0.18 -4.55
C GLN A 91 7.05 0.72 -5.43
N GLN A 92 6.91 0.64 -6.77
CA GLN A 92 7.64 1.54 -7.66
C GLN A 92 7.12 2.98 -7.58
N THR A 93 5.85 3.19 -7.26
CA THR A 93 5.34 4.55 -6.99
C THR A 93 6.10 5.20 -5.83
N LEU A 94 6.34 4.44 -4.75
CA LEU A 94 7.08 4.94 -3.58
C LEU A 94 8.54 5.23 -3.91
N ASP A 95 9.19 4.40 -4.73
CA ASP A 95 10.56 4.64 -5.21
C ASP A 95 10.63 5.89 -6.11
N LEU A 96 9.67 6.06 -7.03
CA LEU A 96 9.60 7.25 -7.88
C LEU A 96 9.31 8.52 -7.07
N ALA A 97 8.40 8.44 -6.08
CA ALA A 97 8.13 9.56 -5.18
C ALA A 97 9.37 9.94 -4.35
N ALA A 98 10.08 8.93 -3.81
CA ALA A 98 11.32 9.18 -3.08
C ALA A 98 12.36 9.90 -3.96
N LYS A 99 12.52 9.46 -5.21
CA LYS A 99 13.40 10.12 -6.19
C LYS A 99 12.97 11.52 -6.57
N LEU A 100 11.65 11.78 -6.57
CA LEU A 100 11.12 13.09 -6.94
C LEU A 100 11.26 14.13 -5.83
N PHE A 101 11.05 13.72 -4.58
CA PHE A 101 10.83 14.66 -3.48
C PHE A 101 11.93 14.66 -2.42
N ILE A 102 12.76 13.61 -2.32
CA ILE A 102 13.63 13.43 -1.15
C ILE A 102 15.09 13.69 -1.48
N ASP A 103 15.63 14.72 -0.83
CA ASP A 103 17.04 14.92 -0.55
C ASP A 103 17.32 14.63 0.94
N PRO A 104 18.56 14.37 1.36
CA PRO A 104 18.87 14.14 2.77
C PRO A 104 18.35 15.26 3.69
N GLY A 105 17.56 14.86 4.70
CA GLY A 105 16.90 15.79 5.64
C GLY A 105 15.54 16.33 5.18
N THR A 106 15.04 15.91 4.00
CA THR A 106 13.68 16.26 3.57
C THR A 106 12.65 15.63 4.50
N LYS A 107 11.74 16.44 5.05
CA LYS A 107 10.66 15.95 5.90
C LYS A 107 9.61 15.23 5.07
N VAL A 108 9.20 14.04 5.54
CA VAL A 108 8.14 13.20 4.97
C VAL A 108 7.17 12.82 6.08
N LEU A 109 5.88 13.13 5.89
CA LEU A 109 4.84 12.83 6.85
C LEU A 109 4.30 11.42 6.61
N LEU A 110 4.21 10.61 7.68
CA LEU A 110 3.75 9.23 7.66
C LEU A 110 2.75 8.95 8.78
N GLU A 111 1.92 7.94 8.60
CA GLU A 111 1.12 7.36 9.69
C GLU A 111 2.02 6.63 10.70
N ALA A 112 1.56 6.52 11.94
CA ALA A 112 2.18 5.69 12.98
C ALA A 112 1.13 4.72 13.58
N PRO A 113 1.20 3.42 13.24
CA PRO A 113 2.20 2.74 12.41
C PRO A 113 2.02 3.00 10.90
N THR A 114 3.06 2.71 10.09
CA THR A 114 3.03 2.85 8.63
C THR A 114 3.55 1.60 7.90
N TYR A 115 3.36 1.54 6.57
CA TYR A 115 3.84 0.44 5.74
C TYR A 115 5.36 0.35 5.74
N LEU A 116 5.88 -0.75 6.28
CA LEU A 116 7.32 -0.95 6.48
C LEU A 116 8.14 -0.85 5.18
N ALA A 117 7.59 -1.33 4.04
CA ALA A 117 8.32 -1.23 2.78
C ALA A 117 8.26 0.18 2.14
N ALA A 118 7.44 1.10 2.65
CA ALA A 118 7.49 2.52 2.29
C ALA A 118 8.67 3.22 2.97
N LEU A 119 9.00 2.83 4.20
CA LEU A 119 10.15 3.40 4.93
C LEU A 119 11.47 3.14 4.20
N GLN A 120 11.62 2.01 3.50
CA GLN A 120 12.87 1.64 2.84
C GLN A 120 13.33 2.66 1.78
N PRO A 121 12.54 3.02 0.73
CA PRO A 121 12.96 4.03 -0.22
C PRO A 121 13.12 5.41 0.44
N PHE A 122 12.28 5.77 1.41
CA PHE A 122 12.39 7.07 2.06
C PHE A 122 13.69 7.19 2.88
N GLN A 123 14.03 6.17 3.65
CA GLN A 123 15.30 6.11 4.38
C GLN A 123 16.51 6.03 3.44
N LEU A 124 16.42 5.29 2.33
CA LEU A 124 17.49 5.20 1.32
C LEU A 124 17.88 6.61 0.83
N PHE A 125 16.91 7.45 0.53
CA PHE A 125 17.14 8.82 0.08
C PHE A 125 17.42 9.82 1.21
N GLY A 126 17.29 9.39 2.49
CA GLY A 126 17.65 10.18 3.68
C GLY A 126 16.55 11.10 4.16
N ALA A 127 15.28 10.68 4.02
CA ALA A 127 14.15 11.41 4.58
C ALA A 127 14.26 11.58 6.11
N ASP A 128 13.83 12.73 6.59
CA ASP A 128 13.45 12.98 7.97
C ASP A 128 11.96 12.66 8.11
N CYS A 129 11.66 11.44 8.61
CA CYS A 129 10.29 10.97 8.69
C CYS A 129 9.61 11.51 9.94
N ILE A 130 8.49 12.21 9.78
CA ILE A 130 7.65 12.71 10.86
C ILE A 130 6.34 11.93 10.90
N ALA A 131 5.94 11.50 12.10
CA ALA A 131 4.86 10.55 12.27
C ALA A 131 3.58 11.21 12.84
N VAL A 132 2.43 10.71 12.39
CA VAL A 132 1.10 11.09 12.91
C VAL A 132 0.44 9.86 13.53
N PRO A 133 0.10 9.89 14.83
CA PRO A 133 -0.62 8.80 15.46
C PRO A 133 -2.00 8.57 14.84
N GLN A 134 -2.43 7.30 14.84
CA GLN A 134 -3.75 6.91 14.38
C GLN A 134 -4.76 6.79 15.52
N GLU A 135 -6.00 7.12 15.20
CA GLU A 135 -7.22 6.80 15.95
C GLU A 135 -7.96 5.63 15.28
N ALA A 136 -9.12 5.28 15.84
CA ALA A 136 -9.94 4.18 15.34
C ALA A 136 -10.40 4.35 13.88
N ASP A 137 -10.48 5.58 13.39
CA ASP A 137 -11.06 5.95 12.10
C ASP A 137 -10.15 6.85 11.24
N GLY A 138 -8.85 6.89 11.53
CA GLY A 138 -7.86 7.66 10.75
C GLY A 138 -6.82 8.36 11.63
N PRO A 139 -6.09 9.35 11.11
CA PRO A 139 -5.06 10.06 11.86
C PRO A 139 -5.67 10.99 12.92
N GLN A 140 -4.92 11.25 13.99
CA GLN A 140 -5.23 12.33 14.92
C GLN A 140 -5.10 13.68 14.22
N LEU A 141 -6.21 14.42 14.06
CA LEU A 141 -6.24 15.63 13.23
C LEU A 141 -5.38 16.78 13.79
N ASP A 142 -5.31 16.92 15.10
CA ASP A 142 -4.47 17.95 15.73
C ASP A 142 -2.99 17.66 15.51
N ALA A 143 -2.56 16.39 15.68
CA ALA A 143 -1.21 15.96 15.39
C ALA A 143 -0.90 16.10 13.88
N LEU A 144 -1.86 15.74 13.00
CA LEU A 144 -1.70 15.94 11.56
C LEU A 144 -1.47 17.43 11.21
N ARG A 145 -2.26 18.33 11.79
CA ARG A 145 -2.10 19.78 11.63
C ARG A 145 -0.71 20.25 12.08
N GLU A 146 -0.26 19.81 13.25
CA GLU A 146 1.06 20.16 13.78
C GLU A 146 2.20 19.72 12.84
N GLN A 147 2.11 18.47 12.34
CA GLN A 147 3.13 17.95 11.42
C GLN A 147 3.11 18.68 10.05
N LEU A 148 1.93 19.02 9.53
CA LEU A 148 1.81 19.76 8.27
C LEU A 148 2.37 21.18 8.36
N GLN A 149 2.33 21.82 9.55
CA GLN A 149 2.99 23.12 9.79
C GLN A 149 4.50 23.09 9.57
N GLN A 150 5.11 21.91 9.71
CA GLN A 150 6.54 21.70 9.43
C GLN A 150 6.87 21.66 7.94
N LYS A 151 5.86 21.78 7.06
CA LYS A 151 5.96 21.77 5.60
C LYS A 151 6.72 20.56 5.06
N PRO A 152 6.27 19.34 5.35
CA PRO A 152 6.85 18.16 4.73
C PRO A 152 6.70 18.23 3.21
N ALA A 153 7.60 17.59 2.46
CA ALA A 153 7.54 17.56 1.00
C ALA A 153 6.29 16.81 0.51
N PHE A 154 5.89 15.79 1.24
CA PHE A 154 4.62 15.08 1.02
C PHE A 154 4.17 14.35 2.30
N GLY A 155 2.88 13.98 2.33
CA GLY A 155 2.33 13.00 3.26
C GLY A 155 1.98 11.71 2.53
N TYR A 156 2.33 10.55 3.11
CA TYR A 156 1.97 9.22 2.60
C TYR A 156 0.96 8.57 3.54
N LEU A 157 -0.23 8.26 3.02
CA LEU A 157 -1.36 7.71 3.76
C LEU A 157 -1.95 6.49 3.06
N ILE A 158 -2.44 5.52 3.86
CA ILE A 158 -3.19 4.34 3.41
C ILE A 158 -4.58 4.38 4.06
N PRO A 159 -5.56 5.11 3.50
CA PRO A 159 -6.80 5.39 4.21
C PRO A 159 -7.82 4.24 4.18
N THR A 160 -7.56 3.17 3.43
CA THR A 160 -8.48 2.03 3.32
C THR A 160 -7.78 0.72 3.71
N PHE A 161 -8.10 0.21 4.89
CA PHE A 161 -7.52 -1.02 5.46
C PHE A 161 -5.99 -0.96 5.57
N GLN A 162 -5.54 0.08 6.27
CA GLN A 162 -4.14 0.44 6.43
C GLN A 162 -3.24 -0.76 6.78
N ASN A 163 -2.06 -0.78 6.21
CA ASN A 163 -1.02 -1.75 6.55
C ASN A 163 -0.04 -1.11 7.55
N PRO A 164 0.00 -1.59 8.81
CA PRO A 164 -0.53 -2.86 9.32
C PRO A 164 -1.81 -2.73 10.16
N SER A 165 -2.28 -1.51 10.49
CA SER A 165 -3.30 -1.28 11.51
C SER A 165 -4.71 -1.75 11.13
N ALA A 166 -4.97 -2.03 9.87
CA ALA A 166 -6.28 -2.31 9.28
C ALA A 166 -7.30 -1.15 9.42
N VAL A 167 -6.88 0.00 9.91
CA VAL A 167 -7.74 1.18 10.07
C VAL A 167 -8.32 1.59 8.71
N ARG A 168 -9.60 1.91 8.73
CA ARG A 168 -10.30 2.52 7.60
C ARG A 168 -10.75 3.91 8.01
N TYR A 169 -10.35 4.92 7.25
CA TYR A 169 -10.76 6.30 7.52
C TYR A 169 -12.25 6.48 7.31
N SER A 170 -12.90 7.13 8.28
CA SER A 170 -14.29 7.59 8.12
C SER A 170 -14.40 8.67 7.04
N GLU A 171 -15.59 8.85 6.46
CA GLU A 171 -15.82 9.89 5.47
C GLU A 171 -15.49 11.28 6.03
N ALA A 172 -15.90 11.56 7.27
CA ALA A 172 -15.58 12.83 7.96
C ALA A 172 -14.06 13.02 8.14
N LYS A 173 -13.34 11.94 8.46
CA LYS A 173 -11.87 11.99 8.59
C LYS A 173 -11.20 12.26 7.24
N ARG A 174 -11.70 11.65 6.15
CA ARG A 174 -11.21 11.92 4.78
C ARG A 174 -11.43 13.37 4.37
N ASP A 175 -12.60 13.95 4.67
CA ASP A 175 -12.88 15.37 4.43
C ASP A 175 -11.93 16.30 5.19
N ALA A 176 -11.72 16.02 6.48
CA ALA A 176 -10.84 16.80 7.33
C ALA A 176 -9.36 16.71 6.88
N VAL A 177 -8.89 15.51 6.51
CA VAL A 177 -7.53 15.29 5.99
C VAL A 177 -7.34 16.06 4.68
N ALA A 178 -8.28 15.97 3.74
CA ALA A 178 -8.21 16.71 2.48
C ALA A 178 -8.13 18.21 2.71
N ALA A 179 -8.98 18.74 3.59
CA ALA A 179 -8.99 20.16 3.94
C ALA A 179 -7.64 20.62 4.52
N LEU A 180 -7.01 19.81 5.37
CA LEU A 180 -5.69 20.12 5.94
C LEU A 180 -4.59 20.11 4.86
N PHE A 181 -4.56 19.11 3.97
CA PHE A 181 -3.58 19.08 2.90
C PHE A 181 -3.73 20.28 1.95
N ASP A 182 -4.96 20.70 1.63
CA ASP A 182 -5.22 21.90 0.86
C ASP A 182 -4.81 23.18 1.63
N GLU A 183 -5.10 23.28 2.93
CA GLU A 183 -4.74 24.42 3.79
C GLU A 183 -3.23 24.67 3.81
N TYR A 184 -2.44 23.58 3.91
CA TYR A 184 -0.98 23.67 4.02
C TYR A 184 -0.25 23.56 2.67
N GLY A 185 -0.95 23.23 1.59
CA GLY A 185 -0.37 23.05 0.25
C GLY A 185 0.66 21.92 0.18
N VAL A 186 0.49 20.86 0.98
CA VAL A 186 1.38 19.71 1.02
C VAL A 186 0.88 18.64 0.04
N THR A 187 1.79 18.02 -0.72
CA THR A 187 1.44 16.93 -1.64
C THR A 187 0.95 15.69 -0.88
N LEU A 188 -0.18 15.10 -1.30
CA LEU A 188 -0.69 13.85 -0.76
C LEU A 188 -0.32 12.66 -1.66
N ILE A 189 0.25 11.61 -1.08
CA ILE A 189 0.35 10.29 -1.71
C ILE A 189 -0.65 9.38 -1.01
N GLU A 190 -1.71 8.99 -1.71
CA GLU A 190 -2.74 8.08 -1.25
C GLU A 190 -2.52 6.70 -1.87
N ASP A 191 -2.24 5.69 -1.02
CA ASP A 191 -1.97 4.31 -1.43
C ASP A 191 -3.16 3.41 -1.07
N GLU A 192 -3.73 2.75 -2.06
CA GLU A 192 -4.99 2.01 -1.96
C GLU A 192 -4.86 0.53 -2.39
N PRO A 193 -3.92 -0.25 -1.83
CA PRO A 193 -3.68 -1.62 -2.28
C PRO A 193 -4.79 -2.61 -1.87
N TYR A 194 -5.60 -2.28 -0.86
CA TYR A 194 -6.61 -3.16 -0.28
C TYR A 194 -8.05 -2.73 -0.55
N ARG A 195 -8.24 -1.64 -1.26
CA ARG A 195 -9.54 -1.01 -1.50
C ARG A 195 -10.64 -2.00 -1.91
N GLU A 196 -10.32 -2.96 -2.76
CA GLU A 196 -11.28 -3.94 -3.26
C GLU A 196 -11.61 -5.07 -2.26
N LEU A 197 -10.82 -5.21 -1.19
CA LEU A 197 -11.02 -6.25 -0.17
C LEU A 197 -11.92 -5.76 0.97
N VAL A 198 -13.08 -5.22 0.65
CA VAL A 198 -14.11 -4.78 1.61
C VAL A 198 -14.93 -6.00 2.05
N PHE A 199 -15.05 -6.24 3.36
CA PHE A 199 -15.90 -7.30 3.92
C PHE A 199 -17.20 -6.74 4.44
N ASP A 200 -17.14 -5.62 5.16
CA ASP A 200 -18.27 -4.97 5.78
C ASP A 200 -18.33 -3.48 5.40
N GLY A 201 -19.54 -2.97 5.22
CA GLY A 201 -19.77 -1.58 4.82
C GLY A 201 -19.60 -1.33 3.32
N GLY A 202 -19.70 -0.08 2.93
CA GLY A 202 -19.58 0.38 1.54
C GLY A 202 -18.16 0.76 1.15
N SER A 203 -17.93 1.01 -0.14
CA SER A 203 -16.69 1.64 -0.62
C SER A 203 -16.62 3.09 -0.16
N ALA A 204 -15.44 3.54 0.33
CA ALA A 204 -15.20 4.93 0.65
C ALA A 204 -14.62 5.68 -0.57
N THR A 205 -14.93 6.96 -0.75
CA THR A 205 -14.31 7.78 -1.79
C THR A 205 -12.89 8.15 -1.41
N PRO A 206 -11.93 8.17 -2.37
CA PRO A 206 -10.56 8.57 -2.09
C PRO A 206 -10.43 9.99 -1.52
N ILE A 207 -9.41 10.24 -0.72
CA ILE A 207 -9.10 11.58 -0.21
C ILE A 207 -8.73 12.50 -1.36
N VAL A 208 -7.99 12.01 -2.36
CA VAL A 208 -7.59 12.80 -3.54
C VAL A 208 -8.78 13.32 -4.34
N SER A 209 -9.95 12.67 -4.27
CA SER A 209 -11.18 13.15 -4.92
C SER A 209 -11.78 14.40 -4.24
N ARG A 210 -11.30 14.76 -3.04
CA ARG A 210 -11.77 15.86 -2.20
C ARG A 210 -10.81 17.05 -2.19
N LEU A 211 -9.56 16.82 -2.66
CA LEU A 211 -8.56 17.87 -2.78
C LEU A 211 -8.95 18.88 -3.86
N ARG A 212 -8.65 20.15 -3.61
CA ARG A 212 -8.95 21.27 -4.51
C ARG A 212 -7.72 21.98 -5.03
N THR A 213 -6.67 22.05 -4.23
CA THR A 213 -5.48 22.86 -4.52
C THR A 213 -4.17 22.10 -4.33
N ALA A 214 -4.10 21.17 -3.38
CA ALA A 214 -2.90 20.41 -3.15
C ALA A 214 -2.64 19.41 -4.30
N SER A 215 -1.38 19.27 -4.70
CA SER A 215 -0.95 18.23 -5.63
C SER A 215 -1.06 16.85 -4.98
N TRP A 216 -1.29 15.83 -5.79
CA TRP A 216 -1.48 14.49 -5.27
C TRP A 216 -0.99 13.38 -6.21
N ILE A 217 -0.69 12.22 -5.60
CA ILE A 217 -0.47 10.95 -6.26
C ILE A 217 -1.44 9.93 -5.65
N TYR A 218 -2.26 9.31 -6.48
CA TYR A 218 -3.13 8.19 -6.12
C TYR A 218 -2.53 6.92 -6.69
N THR A 219 -2.30 5.89 -5.88
CA THR A 219 -1.67 4.66 -6.33
C THR A 219 -2.43 3.42 -5.90
N GLY A 220 -2.37 2.40 -6.73
CA GLY A 220 -2.98 1.10 -6.47
C GLY A 220 -2.26 -0.03 -7.20
N THR A 221 -2.71 -1.25 -6.97
CA THR A 221 -2.08 -2.45 -7.53
C THR A 221 -3.09 -3.58 -7.70
N VAL A 222 -2.89 -4.42 -8.71
CA VAL A 222 -3.64 -5.67 -8.87
C VAL A 222 -3.07 -6.82 -8.04
N SER A 223 -2.00 -6.58 -7.28
CA SER A 223 -1.31 -7.63 -6.51
C SER A 223 -2.15 -8.29 -5.43
N LYS A 224 -3.19 -7.62 -4.92
CA LYS A 224 -4.02 -8.14 -3.82
C LYS A 224 -5.32 -8.77 -4.30
N THR A 225 -5.69 -8.52 -5.53
CA THR A 225 -6.97 -8.93 -6.12
C THR A 225 -6.84 -9.80 -7.36
N LEU A 226 -5.63 -9.90 -7.94
CA LEU A 226 -5.37 -10.71 -9.12
C LEU A 226 -4.13 -11.58 -8.88
N LEU A 227 -2.99 -11.22 -9.46
CA LEU A 227 -1.75 -11.97 -9.35
C LEU A 227 -0.59 -11.05 -8.95
N PRO A 228 -0.03 -11.21 -7.74
CA PRO A 228 1.11 -10.40 -7.31
C PRO A 228 2.35 -10.58 -8.21
N GLY A 229 2.51 -11.76 -8.82
CA GLY A 229 3.59 -12.07 -9.74
C GLY A 229 3.59 -11.29 -11.06
N LEU A 230 2.45 -10.71 -11.47
CA LEU A 230 2.39 -9.85 -12.65
C LEU A 230 3.21 -8.58 -12.50
N ARG A 231 3.45 -8.14 -11.27
CA ARG A 231 4.11 -6.86 -10.96
C ARG A 231 3.48 -5.68 -11.68
N VAL A 232 2.14 -5.59 -11.65
CA VAL A 232 1.37 -4.47 -12.21
C VAL A 232 0.73 -3.66 -11.10
N GLY A 233 1.01 -2.38 -11.10
CA GLY A 233 0.38 -1.34 -10.33
C GLY A 233 0.22 -0.11 -11.20
N PHE A 234 -0.35 0.94 -10.63
CA PHE A 234 -0.52 2.21 -11.31
C PHE A 234 -0.35 3.36 -10.33
N LEU A 235 0.02 4.51 -10.85
CA LEU A 235 -0.18 5.78 -10.19
C LEU A 235 -0.98 6.72 -11.11
N ILE A 236 -1.75 7.59 -10.50
CA ILE A 236 -2.42 8.72 -11.13
C ILE A 236 -1.90 9.96 -10.40
N ALA A 237 -1.50 10.99 -11.12
CA ALA A 237 -0.94 12.18 -10.51
C ALA A 237 -1.51 13.45 -11.13
N THR A 238 -1.47 14.53 -10.36
CA THR A 238 -1.83 15.86 -10.85
C THR A 238 -0.93 16.27 -12.04
N PRO A 239 -1.42 17.14 -12.95
CA PRO A 239 -0.71 17.51 -14.18
C PRO A 239 0.68 18.12 -13.97
N ASP A 240 0.94 18.72 -12.82
CA ASP A 240 2.25 19.27 -12.44
C ASP A 240 3.27 18.19 -12.09
N LEU A 241 2.84 17.07 -11.50
CA LEU A 241 3.72 15.98 -11.06
C LEU A 241 3.92 14.92 -12.14
N PHE A 242 2.89 14.63 -12.96
CA PHE A 242 2.91 13.52 -13.90
C PHE A 242 4.12 13.53 -14.86
N PRO A 243 4.48 14.65 -15.52
CA PRO A 243 5.62 14.68 -16.45
C PRO A 243 6.96 14.38 -15.77
N LEU A 244 7.11 14.73 -14.49
CA LEU A 244 8.31 14.48 -13.71
C LEU A 244 8.43 12.99 -13.34
N LEU A 245 7.32 12.40 -12.88
CA LEU A 245 7.23 10.97 -12.56
C LEU A 245 7.48 10.10 -13.81
N LEU A 246 6.95 10.51 -14.97
CA LEU A 246 7.18 9.82 -16.23
C LEU A 246 8.67 9.81 -16.62
N ARG A 247 9.38 10.95 -16.48
CA ARG A 247 10.83 11.01 -16.75
C ARG A 247 11.62 10.10 -15.81
N LEU A 248 11.24 10.04 -14.53
CA LEU A 248 11.87 9.15 -13.56
C LEU A 248 11.59 7.67 -13.88
N LYS A 249 10.37 7.34 -14.34
CA LYS A 249 10.02 6.00 -14.82
C LYS A 249 10.87 5.59 -16.02
N GLN A 250 11.01 6.47 -17.02
CA GLN A 250 11.86 6.22 -18.19
C GLN A 250 13.32 5.94 -17.79
N ALA A 251 13.85 6.71 -16.84
CA ALA A 251 15.20 6.52 -16.34
C ALA A 251 15.39 5.26 -15.49
N ALA A 252 14.31 4.77 -14.85
CA ALA A 252 14.36 3.63 -13.96
C ALA A 252 14.33 2.28 -14.70
N ASP A 253 13.35 2.07 -15.61
CA ASP A 253 13.14 0.79 -16.27
C ASP A 253 12.46 0.88 -17.64
N LEU A 254 12.42 2.05 -18.25
CA LEU A 254 11.75 2.38 -19.50
C LEU A 254 10.23 2.23 -19.45
N HIS A 255 9.73 1.04 -19.21
CA HIS A 255 8.29 0.72 -19.08
C HIS A 255 8.06 -0.53 -18.22
N THR A 256 6.88 -0.67 -17.68
CA THR A 256 6.45 -1.90 -17.00
C THR A 256 6.24 -3.02 -18.00
N ASN A 257 6.44 -4.28 -17.58
CA ASN A 257 6.31 -5.44 -18.46
C ASN A 257 4.91 -5.48 -19.13
N ARG A 258 4.89 -5.55 -20.46
CA ARG A 258 3.67 -5.49 -21.27
C ARG A 258 2.79 -6.72 -21.15
N ILE A 259 3.39 -7.89 -20.94
CA ILE A 259 2.68 -9.16 -20.78
C ILE A 259 1.82 -9.09 -19.51
N GLY A 260 2.37 -8.58 -18.40
CA GLY A 260 1.61 -8.36 -17.17
C GLY A 260 0.50 -7.33 -17.34
N GLN A 261 0.76 -6.25 -18.08
CA GLN A 261 -0.24 -5.23 -18.38
C GLN A 261 -1.40 -5.81 -19.23
N TRP A 262 -1.08 -6.60 -20.24
CA TRP A 262 -2.07 -7.28 -21.07
C TRP A 262 -2.95 -8.22 -20.23
N GLN A 263 -2.34 -9.02 -19.35
CA GLN A 263 -3.08 -9.90 -18.45
C GLN A 263 -3.99 -9.11 -17.49
N ALA A 264 -3.50 -8.04 -16.89
CA ALA A 264 -4.31 -7.20 -16.02
C ALA A 264 -5.52 -6.62 -16.77
N LEU A 265 -5.32 -6.17 -18.02
CA LEU A 265 -6.40 -5.63 -18.86
C LEU A 265 -7.49 -6.66 -19.17
N GLN A 266 -7.14 -7.95 -19.39
CA GLN A 266 -8.13 -9.00 -19.66
C GLN A 266 -9.08 -9.22 -18.48
N TRP A 267 -8.64 -8.89 -17.27
CA TRP A 267 -9.41 -9.05 -16.04
C TRP A 267 -10.14 -7.77 -15.62
N LEU A 268 -9.45 -6.64 -15.59
CA LEU A 268 -10.03 -5.38 -15.13
C LEU A 268 -11.31 -5.02 -15.89
N GLY A 269 -12.38 -4.73 -15.14
CA GLY A 269 -13.68 -4.39 -15.71
C GLY A 269 -14.51 -5.57 -16.23
N SER A 270 -13.96 -6.80 -16.30
CA SER A 270 -14.69 -7.99 -16.77
C SER A 270 -15.69 -8.52 -15.73
N GLU A 271 -16.69 -9.27 -16.18
CA GLU A 271 -17.61 -9.99 -15.26
C GLU A 271 -16.88 -11.05 -14.44
N GLN A 272 -15.88 -11.71 -15.05
CA GLN A 272 -15.06 -12.70 -14.37
C GLN A 272 -14.30 -12.07 -13.20
N TYR A 273 -13.75 -10.86 -13.37
CA TYR A 273 -13.07 -10.16 -12.28
C TYR A 273 -14.03 -9.78 -11.15
N ARG A 274 -15.23 -9.29 -11.49
CA ARG A 274 -16.25 -8.97 -10.48
C ARG A 274 -16.67 -10.19 -9.67
N ALA A 275 -16.87 -11.34 -10.33
CA ALA A 275 -17.18 -12.60 -9.67
C ALA A 275 -16.03 -13.05 -8.74
N HIS A 276 -14.80 -12.99 -9.25
CA HIS A 276 -13.60 -13.30 -8.47
C HIS A 276 -13.43 -12.40 -7.23
N LEU A 277 -13.67 -11.09 -7.36
CA LEU A 277 -13.64 -10.18 -6.21
C LEU A 277 -14.69 -10.55 -5.14
N ALA A 278 -15.89 -10.96 -5.56
CA ALA A 278 -16.93 -11.41 -4.62
C ALA A 278 -16.47 -12.67 -3.85
N GLU A 279 -15.90 -13.65 -4.56
CA GLU A 279 -15.34 -14.86 -3.94
C GLU A 279 -14.18 -14.54 -2.99
N LEU A 280 -13.27 -13.63 -3.37
CA LEU A 280 -12.16 -13.18 -2.52
C LEU A 280 -12.66 -12.53 -1.22
N ARG A 281 -13.65 -11.65 -1.31
CA ARG A 281 -14.23 -10.97 -0.15
C ARG A 281 -14.86 -11.97 0.82
N ASP A 282 -15.63 -12.92 0.32
CA ASP A 282 -16.22 -13.99 1.15
C ASP A 282 -15.16 -14.88 1.77
N PHE A 283 -14.15 -15.28 0.99
CA PHE A 283 -13.05 -16.10 1.44
C PHE A 283 -12.26 -15.46 2.59
N TYR A 284 -11.91 -14.18 2.46
CA TYR A 284 -11.17 -13.47 3.50
C TYR A 284 -12.05 -13.08 4.69
N ARG A 285 -13.33 -12.79 4.48
CA ARG A 285 -14.27 -12.55 5.57
C ARG A 285 -14.38 -13.76 6.49
N VAL A 286 -14.53 -14.97 5.96
CA VAL A 286 -14.59 -16.20 6.75
C VAL A 286 -13.30 -16.38 7.59
N ARG A 287 -12.13 -16.07 7.02
CA ARG A 287 -10.85 -16.13 7.74
C ARG A 287 -10.72 -15.06 8.82
N ARG A 288 -11.16 -13.84 8.52
CA ARG A 288 -11.25 -12.77 9.50
C ARG A 288 -12.11 -13.18 10.68
N ASP A 289 -13.28 -13.76 10.44
CA ASP A 289 -14.22 -14.16 11.49
C ASP A 289 -13.65 -15.31 12.34
N ALA A 290 -13.00 -16.30 11.72
CA ALA A 290 -12.31 -17.37 12.43
C ALA A 290 -11.16 -16.83 13.30
N MET A 291 -10.33 -15.92 12.75
CA MET A 291 -9.26 -15.27 13.51
C MET A 291 -9.81 -14.44 14.67
N GLN A 292 -10.89 -13.69 14.45
CA GLN A 292 -11.57 -12.93 15.50
C GLN A 292 -12.04 -13.82 16.65
N ALA A 293 -12.66 -14.96 16.34
CA ALA A 293 -13.10 -15.90 17.36
C ALA A 293 -11.93 -16.46 18.19
N ALA A 294 -10.84 -16.86 17.51
CA ALA A 294 -9.62 -17.34 18.17
C ALA A 294 -8.94 -16.26 19.01
N LEU A 295 -8.90 -15.02 18.54
CA LEU A 295 -8.34 -13.90 19.29
C LEU A 295 -9.15 -13.60 20.56
N ILE A 296 -10.49 -13.65 20.50
CA ILE A 296 -11.34 -13.50 21.69
C ILE A 296 -11.03 -14.59 22.72
N GLU A 297 -10.93 -15.85 22.27
CA GLU A 297 -10.70 -17.00 23.14
C GLU A 297 -9.30 -16.96 23.80
N HIS A 298 -8.26 -16.61 23.01
CA HIS A 298 -6.88 -16.80 23.46
C HIS A 298 -6.14 -15.51 23.82
N PHE A 299 -6.59 -14.35 23.33
CA PHE A 299 -5.90 -13.06 23.49
C PHE A 299 -6.73 -11.98 24.17
N GLY A 300 -8.01 -12.22 24.49
CA GLY A 300 -8.91 -11.20 25.04
C GLY A 300 -8.40 -10.52 26.32
N GLU A 301 -7.67 -11.25 27.17
CA GLU A 301 -7.04 -10.70 28.37
C GLU A 301 -5.65 -10.08 28.11
N LEU A 302 -5.03 -10.36 26.95
CA LEU A 302 -3.63 -10.01 26.66
C LEU A 302 -3.49 -8.80 25.73
N ALA A 303 -4.46 -8.57 24.84
CA ALA A 303 -4.38 -7.54 23.81
C ALA A 303 -5.72 -6.89 23.51
N ASP A 304 -5.64 -5.69 22.93
CA ASP A 304 -6.77 -4.98 22.36
C ASP A 304 -6.58 -4.93 20.81
N TRP A 305 -7.68 -4.97 20.06
CA TRP A 305 -7.69 -4.83 18.61
C TRP A 305 -9.04 -4.34 18.10
N GLN A 306 -9.06 -3.84 16.88
CA GLN A 306 -10.27 -3.57 16.13
C GLN A 306 -10.57 -4.72 15.16
N ILE A 307 -11.86 -5.02 14.96
CA ILE A 307 -12.27 -6.00 13.94
C ILE A 307 -12.08 -5.37 12.56
N PRO A 308 -11.23 -5.93 11.69
CA PRO A 308 -11.03 -5.39 10.36
C PRO A 308 -12.31 -5.44 9.51
N GLN A 309 -12.70 -4.33 8.89
CA GLN A 309 -13.81 -4.28 7.94
C GLN A 309 -13.40 -4.71 6.53
N GLY A 310 -12.13 -5.02 6.33
CA GLY A 310 -11.53 -5.42 5.06
C GLY A 310 -10.01 -5.58 5.17
N GLY A 311 -9.35 -5.74 4.04
CA GLY A 311 -7.89 -5.89 3.99
C GLY A 311 -7.42 -7.28 4.43
N LEU A 312 -6.17 -7.37 4.90
CA LEU A 312 -5.50 -8.65 5.18
C LEU A 312 -4.89 -8.73 6.59
N PHE A 313 -5.18 -7.77 7.49
CA PHE A 313 -4.45 -7.66 8.75
C PHE A 313 -5.36 -7.61 9.96
N PHE A 314 -4.87 -8.16 11.07
CA PHE A 314 -5.22 -7.80 12.43
C PHE A 314 -4.04 -7.08 13.06
N TRP A 315 -4.29 -6.00 13.79
CA TRP A 315 -3.30 -5.27 14.57
C TRP A 315 -3.62 -5.39 16.03
N LEU A 316 -2.76 -6.11 16.78
CA LEU A 316 -2.93 -6.36 18.21
C LEU A 316 -2.06 -5.39 19.01
N LYS A 317 -2.66 -4.67 19.95
CA LYS A 317 -1.97 -3.85 20.95
C LYS A 317 -1.92 -4.60 22.26
N LEU A 318 -0.75 -5.04 22.68
CA LEU A 318 -0.58 -5.75 23.94
C LEU A 318 -0.92 -4.81 25.12
N LYS A 319 -1.66 -5.33 26.11
CA LYS A 319 -2.02 -4.59 27.34
C LYS A 319 -0.81 -4.39 28.25
N GLN A 320 0.17 -5.31 28.20
CA GLN A 320 1.43 -5.18 28.88
C GLN A 320 2.51 -4.70 27.92
N PRO A 321 3.35 -3.71 28.29
CA PRO A 321 4.45 -3.26 27.45
C PRO A 321 5.46 -4.39 27.29
N LEU A 322 5.66 -4.82 26.05
CA LEU A 322 6.59 -5.87 25.67
C LEU A 322 7.13 -5.58 24.28
N ASP A 323 8.44 -5.69 24.11
CA ASP A 323 9.06 -5.66 22.79
C ASP A 323 8.72 -6.95 22.03
N THR A 324 7.81 -6.86 21.06
CA THR A 324 7.31 -8.03 20.32
C THR A 324 8.37 -8.68 19.44
N ARG A 325 9.48 -7.98 19.13
CA ARG A 325 10.65 -8.55 18.43
C ARG A 325 11.25 -9.74 19.20
N THR A 326 11.19 -9.70 20.53
CA THR A 326 11.70 -10.78 21.40
C THR A 326 10.87 -12.07 21.33
N LEU A 327 9.62 -11.97 20.89
CA LEU A 327 8.71 -13.12 20.78
C LEU A 327 8.86 -13.87 19.44
N LEU A 328 9.52 -13.28 18.44
CA LEU A 328 9.58 -13.85 17.09
C LEU A 328 10.31 -15.19 17.06
N GLN A 329 11.50 -15.27 17.66
CA GLN A 329 12.29 -16.52 17.67
C GLN A 329 11.61 -17.65 18.48
N PRO A 330 11.06 -17.39 19.69
CA PRO A 330 10.23 -18.37 20.38
C PRO A 330 9.03 -18.87 19.57
N ALA A 331 8.34 -18.00 18.82
CA ALA A 331 7.22 -18.37 17.97
C ALA A 331 7.68 -19.26 16.79
N LEU A 332 8.77 -18.90 16.13
CA LEU A 332 9.36 -19.67 15.02
C LEU A 332 9.83 -21.06 15.49
N ALA A 333 10.27 -21.21 16.73
CA ALA A 333 10.60 -22.49 17.34
C ALA A 333 9.37 -23.39 17.58
N GLN A 334 8.16 -22.82 17.51
CA GLN A 334 6.87 -23.49 17.58
C GLN A 334 6.17 -23.53 16.20
N ASP A 335 6.93 -23.33 15.13
CA ASP A 335 6.44 -23.30 13.74
C ASP A 335 5.35 -22.24 13.48
N VAL A 336 5.41 -21.10 14.20
CA VAL A 336 4.51 -19.97 14.02
C VAL A 336 5.32 -18.73 13.64
N ALA A 337 4.95 -18.07 12.55
CA ALA A 337 5.51 -16.78 12.14
C ALA A 337 4.47 -15.66 12.28
N PHE A 338 4.85 -14.55 12.88
CA PHE A 338 4.08 -13.31 12.93
C PHE A 338 4.98 -12.11 12.66
N MET A 339 4.40 -10.94 12.47
CA MET A 339 5.16 -9.72 12.25
C MET A 339 5.19 -8.89 13.55
N PRO A 340 6.36 -8.64 14.14
CA PRO A 340 6.51 -7.71 15.27
C PRO A 340 6.02 -6.31 14.90
N GLY A 341 5.46 -5.58 15.87
CA GLY A 341 4.85 -4.27 15.64
C GLY A 341 5.84 -3.13 15.55
N GLU A 342 6.93 -3.17 16.30
CA GLU A 342 7.89 -2.07 16.45
C GLU A 342 8.47 -1.56 15.11
N PRO A 343 8.83 -2.42 14.15
CA PRO A 343 9.41 -1.97 12.89
C PRO A 343 8.48 -1.11 12.02
N PHE A 344 7.17 -1.09 12.30
CA PHE A 344 6.20 -0.28 11.56
C PHE A 344 6.14 1.18 12.05
N PHE A 345 6.95 1.54 13.04
CA PHE A 345 7.09 2.91 13.51
C PHE A 345 8.40 3.52 12.99
N VAL A 346 8.38 4.84 12.84
CA VAL A 346 9.57 5.62 12.41
C VAL A 346 10.67 5.49 13.47
N ASP A 347 10.28 5.63 14.73
CA ASP A 347 11.14 5.44 15.91
C ASP A 347 10.65 4.17 16.64
N PRO A 348 11.29 3.04 16.41
CA PRO A 348 10.86 1.75 16.96
C PRO A 348 11.26 1.51 18.42
N ASP A 349 11.94 2.47 19.07
CA ASP A 349 12.48 2.38 20.46
C ASP A 349 11.63 3.13 21.48
#